data_4cf827b6407f9727d0ed99d3c270cdc7
#
_entry.id   4cf827b6407f9727d0ed99d3c270cdc7
#
_cell.length_a   1.000
_cell.length_b   1.000
_cell.length_c   1.000
_cell.angle_alpha   90.00
_cell.angle_beta   90.00
_cell.angle_gamma   90.00
#
_symmetry.space_group_name_H-M   'P 1'
#
loop_
_entity.id
_entity.type
_entity.pdbx_description
1 polymer ?
#
loop_
_entity_poly.entity_id
_entity_poly.type
_entity_poly.pdbx_seq_one_letter_code
_entity_poly.pdbx_strand_id
1 'polypeptide(L)'
;MKLFPNALGLEHFNNFRYNDKAIEYISVPSTIGQAKLIPTLIEQIHPERQDSYTDTAIVLCDESLLTPVIHSIPDTIDKINITMGYPAQNTSIAALIAMLGDLKHYAKKEGEMTHYYYKPVIALLNHKLIKSSCSEDIPKITNYINTNNIVYVAEKSLQFSEITRTIFSSSEENLLDYLLRILKQ
;
A
#
# COMPACT_ATOMS: atom_id res chain seq x y z
N MET A 1 -15.43 -33.25 -4.81
CA MET A 1 -15.91 -31.87 -4.66
C MET A 1 -17.07 -31.88 -3.68
N LYS A 2 -16.92 -31.39 -2.44
CA LYS A 2 -18.03 -31.28 -1.49
C LYS A 2 -18.91 -30.10 -1.92
N LEU A 3 -20.10 -30.39 -2.40
CA LEU A 3 -21.11 -29.36 -2.64
C LEU A 3 -21.56 -28.83 -1.28
N PHE A 4 -21.31 -27.57 -1.01
CA PHE A 4 -21.89 -26.89 0.14
C PHE A 4 -23.41 -26.85 -0.05
N PRO A 5 -24.20 -27.23 0.97
CA PRO A 5 -25.64 -27.11 0.88
C PRO A 5 -26.00 -25.63 0.71
N ASN A 6 -26.86 -25.38 -0.23
CA ASN A 6 -27.31 -24.02 -0.51
C ASN A 6 -28.19 -23.52 0.63
N ALA A 7 -27.79 -22.45 1.30
CA ALA A 7 -28.52 -21.86 2.40
C ALA A 7 -29.70 -20.97 1.95
N LEU A 8 -29.77 -20.64 0.65
CA LEU A 8 -30.83 -19.82 0.07
C LEU A 8 -31.95 -20.70 -0.46
N GLY A 9 -33.20 -20.34 -0.24
CA GLY A 9 -34.37 -21.01 -0.82
C GLY A 9 -34.34 -20.99 -2.35
N LEU A 10 -35.03 -21.95 -2.98
CA LEU A 10 -35.07 -22.07 -4.45
C LEU A 10 -35.64 -20.81 -5.13
N GLU A 11 -36.47 -20.07 -4.44
CA GLU A 11 -37.04 -18.80 -4.90
C GLU A 11 -35.97 -17.75 -5.21
N HIS A 12 -34.86 -17.73 -4.49
CA HIS A 12 -33.78 -16.78 -4.70
C HIS A 12 -32.95 -17.04 -5.96
N PHE A 13 -32.93 -18.31 -6.45
CA PHE A 13 -32.16 -18.64 -7.68
C PHE A 13 -32.80 -18.11 -8.95
N ASN A 14 -34.10 -17.89 -8.92
CA ASN A 14 -34.83 -17.47 -10.11
C ASN A 14 -34.97 -15.95 -10.21
N ASN A 15 -34.67 -15.19 -9.13
CA ASN A 15 -34.78 -13.73 -9.13
C ASN A 15 -33.94 -13.06 -10.21
N PHE A 16 -32.76 -13.62 -10.51
CA PHE A 16 -31.91 -13.11 -11.58
C PHE A 16 -32.53 -13.30 -12.98
N ARG A 17 -33.36 -14.32 -13.15
CA ARG A 17 -33.94 -14.70 -14.43
C ARG A 17 -35.31 -14.09 -14.70
N TYR A 18 -36.12 -13.88 -13.66
CA TYR A 18 -37.53 -13.55 -13.79
C TYR A 18 -37.90 -12.13 -13.35
N ASN A 19 -37.04 -11.46 -12.56
CA ASN A 19 -37.33 -10.08 -12.18
C ASN A 19 -36.87 -9.11 -13.25
N ASP A 20 -37.69 -8.10 -13.52
CA ASP A 20 -37.32 -6.98 -14.39
C ASP A 20 -36.10 -6.26 -13.83
N LYS A 21 -35.15 -5.94 -14.71
CA LYS A 21 -33.92 -5.26 -14.38
C LYS A 21 -33.73 -4.06 -15.30
N ALA A 22 -33.43 -2.92 -14.73
CA ALA A 22 -32.89 -1.80 -15.47
C ALA A 22 -31.37 -1.98 -15.61
N ILE A 23 -30.90 -2.10 -16.84
CA ILE A 23 -29.46 -2.26 -17.12
C ILE A 23 -29.04 -1.07 -17.99
N GLU A 24 -28.03 -0.35 -17.51
CA GLU A 24 -27.43 0.76 -18.23
C GLU A 24 -25.97 0.48 -18.52
N TYR A 25 -25.51 0.78 -19.73
CA TYR A 25 -24.13 0.65 -20.16
C TYR A 25 -23.52 2.02 -20.39
N ILE A 26 -22.53 2.39 -19.58
CA ILE A 26 -21.86 3.68 -19.67
C ILE A 26 -20.41 3.48 -20.12
N SER A 27 -20.08 4.04 -21.30
CA SER A 27 -18.71 4.00 -21.80
C SER A 27 -17.91 5.18 -21.25
N VAL A 28 -16.76 4.88 -20.64
CA VAL A 28 -15.86 5.90 -20.06
C VAL A 28 -14.45 5.70 -20.64
N PRO A 29 -13.79 6.75 -21.15
CA PRO A 29 -12.54 6.64 -21.92
C PRO A 29 -11.31 6.27 -21.07
N SER A 30 -11.40 6.29 -19.72
CA SER A 30 -10.28 5.94 -18.86
C SER A 30 -10.71 5.19 -17.59
N THR A 31 -9.82 4.34 -17.09
CA THR A 31 -10.03 3.56 -15.87
C THR A 31 -10.30 4.46 -14.65
N ILE A 32 -9.51 5.53 -14.49
CA ILE A 32 -9.75 6.54 -13.44
C ILE A 32 -11.06 7.28 -13.63
N GLY A 33 -11.46 7.51 -14.89
CA GLY A 33 -12.75 8.13 -15.23
C GLY A 33 -13.93 7.28 -14.72
N GLN A 34 -13.82 5.95 -14.77
CA GLN A 34 -14.84 5.04 -14.22
C GLN A 34 -15.02 5.25 -12.70
N ALA A 35 -13.92 5.35 -11.94
CA ALA A 35 -14.01 5.64 -10.53
C ALA A 35 -14.64 7.02 -10.25
N LYS A 36 -14.27 8.05 -11.02
CA LYS A 36 -14.81 9.41 -10.88
C LYS A 36 -16.29 9.55 -11.26
N LEU A 37 -16.84 8.61 -12.00
CA LEU A 37 -18.26 8.60 -12.35
C LEU A 37 -19.14 8.11 -11.19
N ILE A 38 -18.59 7.34 -10.25
CA ILE A 38 -19.34 6.72 -9.14
C ILE A 38 -20.20 7.71 -8.35
N PRO A 39 -19.71 8.89 -7.94
CA PRO A 39 -20.56 9.86 -7.21
C PRO A 39 -21.82 10.22 -7.99
N THR A 40 -21.67 10.51 -9.27
CA THR A 40 -22.81 10.85 -10.12
C THR A 40 -23.83 9.71 -10.25
N LEU A 41 -23.34 8.47 -10.36
CA LEU A 41 -24.20 7.29 -10.41
C LEU A 41 -24.93 7.06 -9.08
N ILE A 42 -24.25 7.23 -7.94
CA ILE A 42 -24.88 7.14 -6.63
C ILE A 42 -25.97 8.19 -6.46
N GLU A 43 -25.72 9.43 -6.88
CA GLU A 43 -26.72 10.51 -6.85
C GLU A 43 -27.91 10.23 -7.77
N GLN A 44 -27.71 9.60 -8.91
CA GLN A 44 -28.78 9.20 -9.84
C GLN A 44 -29.65 8.08 -9.26
N ILE A 45 -29.04 7.11 -8.59
CA ILE A 45 -29.75 5.97 -7.96
C ILE A 45 -30.50 6.42 -6.70
N HIS A 46 -29.94 7.36 -5.94
CA HIS A 46 -30.49 7.85 -4.68
C HIS A 46 -30.69 9.38 -4.71
N PRO A 47 -31.64 9.89 -5.51
CA PRO A 47 -31.82 11.34 -5.69
C PRO A 47 -32.23 12.08 -4.41
N GLU A 48 -32.94 11.42 -3.50
CA GLU A 48 -33.48 12.05 -2.30
C GLU A 48 -32.54 12.05 -1.09
N ARG A 49 -31.32 11.45 -1.19
CA ARG A 49 -30.29 11.38 -0.13
C ARG A 49 -30.78 10.91 1.26
N GLN A 50 -32.02 10.47 1.37
CA GLN A 50 -32.63 10.03 2.63
C GLN A 50 -32.58 8.51 2.82
N ASP A 51 -32.31 7.77 1.74
CA ASP A 51 -32.26 6.33 1.78
C ASP A 51 -30.89 5.84 2.28
N SER A 52 -30.95 4.75 3.01
CA SER A 52 -29.75 4.01 3.39
C SER A 52 -29.11 3.42 2.15
N TYR A 53 -27.84 3.70 1.90
CA TYR A 53 -27.07 3.09 0.81
C TYR A 53 -26.77 1.59 1.00
N THR A 54 -27.40 0.94 1.97
CA THR A 54 -27.18 -0.48 2.32
C THR A 54 -27.48 -1.45 1.19
N ASP A 55 -28.32 -1.07 0.26
CA ASP A 55 -28.74 -1.90 -0.88
C ASP A 55 -27.87 -1.64 -2.14
N THR A 56 -26.87 -0.80 -2.01
CA THR A 56 -25.99 -0.43 -3.13
C THR A 56 -24.66 -1.14 -3.02
N ALA A 57 -24.22 -1.78 -4.10
CA ALA A 57 -22.94 -2.45 -4.19
C ALA A 57 -22.15 -1.94 -5.40
N ILE A 58 -20.87 -1.64 -5.20
CA ILE A 58 -19.90 -1.34 -6.26
C ILE A 58 -19.06 -2.58 -6.46
N VAL A 59 -19.13 -3.20 -7.64
CA VAL A 59 -18.36 -4.39 -7.99
C VAL A 59 -17.22 -4.00 -8.91
N LEU A 60 -15.98 -4.30 -8.49
CA LEU A 60 -14.78 -4.00 -9.26
C LEU A 60 -14.29 -5.26 -9.97
N CYS A 61 -14.24 -5.24 -11.29
CA CYS A 61 -13.61 -6.29 -12.09
C CYS A 61 -12.07 -6.16 -12.12
N ASP A 62 -11.56 -4.95 -11.87
CA ASP A 62 -10.14 -4.65 -11.73
C ASP A 62 -9.88 -4.15 -10.30
N GLU A 63 -9.20 -4.98 -9.50
CA GLU A 63 -8.90 -4.68 -8.10
C GLU A 63 -8.01 -3.45 -7.92
N SER A 64 -7.24 -3.07 -8.93
CA SER A 64 -6.39 -1.87 -8.89
C SER A 64 -7.19 -0.57 -8.75
N LEU A 65 -8.49 -0.60 -9.09
CA LEU A 65 -9.41 0.51 -8.94
C LEU A 65 -9.92 0.74 -7.51
N LEU A 66 -9.63 -0.15 -6.57
CA LEU A 66 -10.13 -0.03 -5.19
C LEU A 66 -9.77 1.33 -4.58
N THR A 67 -8.51 1.73 -4.64
CA THR A 67 -8.06 3.01 -4.08
C THR A 67 -8.72 4.23 -4.78
N PRO A 68 -8.69 4.35 -6.11
CA PRO A 68 -9.43 5.41 -6.81
C PRO A 68 -10.91 5.47 -6.46
N VAL A 69 -11.58 4.31 -6.33
CA VAL A 69 -12.99 4.23 -5.98
C VAL A 69 -13.26 4.74 -4.58
N ILE A 70 -12.49 4.29 -3.57
CA ILE A 70 -12.61 4.75 -2.19
C ILE A 70 -12.49 6.29 -2.11
N HIS A 71 -11.51 6.87 -2.82
CA HIS A 71 -11.31 8.32 -2.87
C HIS A 71 -12.37 9.08 -3.70
N SER A 72 -13.20 8.37 -4.46
CA SER A 72 -14.26 8.98 -5.25
C SER A 72 -15.63 8.92 -4.55
N ILE A 73 -15.77 8.11 -3.50
CA ILE A 73 -17.02 8.03 -2.73
C ILE A 73 -17.28 9.38 -2.04
N PRO A 74 -18.49 9.93 -2.15
CA PRO A 74 -18.84 11.19 -1.49
C PRO A 74 -18.67 11.14 0.03
N ASP A 75 -18.16 12.22 0.64
CA ASP A 75 -18.01 12.37 2.11
C ASP A 75 -19.36 12.31 2.87
N THR A 76 -20.47 12.39 2.15
CA THR A 76 -21.82 12.23 2.71
C THR A 76 -22.15 10.79 3.08
N ILE A 77 -21.33 9.82 2.65
CA ILE A 77 -21.47 8.40 2.96
C ILE A 77 -20.55 8.05 4.12
N ASP A 78 -21.09 7.95 5.31
CA ASP A 78 -20.33 7.74 6.55
C ASP A 78 -19.70 6.34 6.66
N LYS A 79 -20.32 5.34 6.02
CA LYS A 79 -19.90 3.94 6.19
C LYS A 79 -19.88 3.21 4.86
N ILE A 80 -18.76 2.56 4.59
CA ILE A 80 -18.57 1.64 3.47
C ILE A 80 -18.07 0.30 3.99
N ASN A 81 -18.50 -0.79 3.37
CA ASN A 81 -17.97 -2.13 3.62
C ASN A 81 -17.11 -2.59 2.44
N ILE A 82 -15.86 -2.93 2.70
CA ILE A 82 -14.92 -3.39 1.68
C ILE A 82 -14.69 -4.88 1.90
N THR A 83 -15.14 -5.70 0.93
CA THR A 83 -14.97 -7.17 0.99
C THR A 83 -13.77 -7.67 0.19
N MET A 84 -13.09 -6.77 -0.52
CA MET A 84 -11.89 -7.10 -1.30
C MET A 84 -10.64 -7.11 -0.41
N GLY A 85 -9.73 -8.06 -0.64
CA GLY A 85 -8.39 -8.02 -0.07
C GLY A 85 -7.55 -6.93 -0.74
N TYR A 86 -6.72 -6.24 0.03
CA TYR A 86 -5.71 -5.33 -0.51
C TYR A 86 -4.40 -6.09 -0.70
N PRO A 87 -3.80 -6.13 -1.91
CA PRO A 87 -2.56 -6.86 -2.14
C PRO A 87 -1.43 -6.35 -1.24
N ALA A 88 -0.84 -7.25 -0.43
CA ALA A 88 0.22 -6.89 0.51
C ALA A 88 1.41 -6.19 -0.17
N GLN A 89 1.71 -6.54 -1.41
CA GLN A 89 2.78 -5.92 -2.22
C GLN A 89 2.59 -4.41 -2.44
N ASN A 90 1.36 -3.90 -2.35
CA ASN A 90 1.06 -2.48 -2.53
C ASN A 90 1.12 -1.69 -1.21
N THR A 91 1.46 -2.35 -0.11
CA THR A 91 1.57 -1.69 1.20
C THR A 91 2.92 -1.00 1.37
N SER A 92 2.96 0.04 2.21
CA SER A 92 4.22 0.70 2.57
C SER A 92 5.19 -0.24 3.31
N ILE A 93 4.68 -1.25 4.02
CA ILE A 93 5.51 -2.26 4.68
C ILE A 93 6.22 -3.14 3.63
N ALA A 94 5.54 -3.57 2.59
CA ALA A 94 6.18 -4.33 1.51
C ALA A 94 7.27 -3.51 0.80
N ALA A 95 7.02 -2.22 0.56
CA ALA A 95 8.02 -1.31 0.03
C ALA A 95 9.23 -1.18 0.97
N LEU A 96 9.01 -1.07 2.29
CA LEU A 96 10.09 -1.05 3.27
C LEU A 96 10.93 -2.33 3.23
N ILE A 97 10.29 -3.50 3.19
CA ILE A 97 10.97 -4.80 3.10
C ILE A 97 11.83 -4.88 1.84
N ALA A 98 11.30 -4.45 0.70
CA ALA A 98 12.06 -4.41 -0.56
C ALA A 98 13.29 -3.49 -0.45
N MET A 99 13.13 -2.27 0.11
CA MET A 99 14.24 -1.33 0.31
C MET A 99 15.31 -1.87 1.27
N LEU A 100 14.92 -2.60 2.32
CA LEU A 100 15.86 -3.27 3.23
C LEU A 100 16.61 -4.40 2.52
N GLY A 101 15.95 -5.15 1.64
CA GLY A 101 16.58 -6.14 0.76
C GLY A 101 17.62 -5.50 -0.17
N ASP A 102 17.27 -4.42 -0.84
CA ASP A 102 18.17 -3.66 -1.71
C ASP A 102 19.37 -3.11 -0.93
N LEU A 103 19.14 -2.60 0.27
CA LEU A 103 20.21 -2.09 1.13
C LEU A 103 21.27 -3.16 1.40
N LYS A 104 20.87 -4.36 1.75
CA LYS A 104 21.78 -5.50 1.99
C LYS A 104 22.42 -6.01 0.69
N HIS A 105 21.66 -6.06 -0.40
CA HIS A 105 22.15 -6.54 -1.70
C HIS A 105 23.29 -5.69 -2.25
N TYR A 106 23.20 -4.36 -2.12
CA TYR A 106 24.20 -3.42 -2.62
C TYR A 106 25.25 -3.02 -1.58
N ALA A 107 25.22 -3.59 -0.38
CA ALA A 107 26.25 -3.35 0.63
C ALA A 107 27.60 -3.98 0.24
N LYS A 108 28.68 -3.29 0.58
CA LYS A 108 30.06 -3.77 0.41
C LYS A 108 30.75 -3.87 1.75
N LYS A 109 31.45 -4.98 1.97
CA LYS A 109 32.33 -5.15 3.13
C LYS A 109 33.77 -4.77 2.75
N GLU A 110 34.37 -3.87 3.53
CA GLU A 110 35.80 -3.53 3.47
C GLU A 110 36.39 -3.78 4.84
N GLY A 111 37.06 -4.94 5.02
CA GLY A 111 37.55 -5.39 6.33
C GLY A 111 36.37 -5.62 7.31
N GLU A 112 36.42 -4.95 8.44
CA GLU A 112 35.37 -5.02 9.47
C GLU A 112 34.23 -4.00 9.25
N MET A 113 34.36 -3.11 8.28
CA MET A 113 33.37 -2.06 8.04
C MET A 113 32.47 -2.38 6.85
N THR A 114 31.18 -2.12 7.01
CA THR A 114 30.20 -2.21 5.94
C THR A 114 29.94 -0.81 5.36
N HIS A 115 29.91 -0.75 4.04
CA HIS A 115 29.60 0.45 3.29
C HIS A 115 28.32 0.21 2.50
N TYR A 116 27.37 1.14 2.58
CA TYR A 116 26.06 1.05 1.94
C TYR A 116 26.00 1.96 0.73
N TYR A 117 25.48 1.45 -0.38
CA TYR A 117 25.26 2.24 -1.59
C TYR A 117 24.25 3.36 -1.32
N TYR A 118 24.55 4.59 -1.74
CA TYR A 118 23.77 5.77 -1.34
C TYR A 118 22.30 5.77 -1.77
N LYS A 119 21.97 5.18 -2.94
CA LYS A 119 20.57 5.20 -3.45
C LYS A 119 19.60 4.45 -2.53
N PRO A 120 19.80 3.17 -2.16
CA PRO A 120 18.98 2.49 -1.18
C PRO A 120 18.97 3.20 0.18
N VAL A 121 20.10 3.78 0.62
CA VAL A 121 20.16 4.54 1.88
C VAL A 121 19.21 5.73 1.84
N ILE A 122 19.28 6.58 0.81
CA ILE A 122 18.42 7.75 0.68
C ILE A 122 16.95 7.33 0.54
N ALA A 123 16.64 6.31 -0.26
CA ALA A 123 15.29 5.80 -0.43
C ALA A 123 14.70 5.33 0.91
N LEU A 124 15.46 4.55 1.68
CA LEU A 124 15.05 4.02 2.97
C LEU A 124 14.84 5.13 4.01
N LEU A 125 15.76 6.08 4.12
CA LEU A 125 15.65 7.21 5.07
C LEU A 125 14.44 8.10 4.76
N ASN A 126 14.04 8.22 3.49
CA ASN A 126 12.85 8.97 3.08
C ASN A 126 11.56 8.16 3.19
N HIS A 127 11.62 6.87 3.51
CA HIS A 127 10.42 6.06 3.69
C HIS A 127 9.59 6.57 4.86
N LYS A 128 8.25 6.65 4.69
CA LYS A 128 7.33 7.29 5.65
C LYS A 128 7.52 6.79 7.09
N LEU A 129 7.66 5.48 7.30
CA LEU A 129 7.80 4.87 8.62
C LEU A 129 9.14 5.24 9.28
N ILE A 130 10.24 5.31 8.51
CA ILE A 130 11.56 5.70 9.04
C ILE A 130 11.62 7.20 9.29
N LYS A 131 11.11 7.99 8.35
CA LYS A 131 11.13 9.45 8.44
C LYS A 131 10.35 9.97 9.64
N SER A 132 9.24 9.34 10.03
CA SER A 132 8.47 9.75 11.20
C SER A 132 9.27 9.61 12.52
N SER A 133 10.23 8.69 12.57
CA SER A 133 11.02 8.41 13.77
C SER A 133 12.36 9.16 13.83
N CYS A 134 12.85 9.70 12.70
CA CYS A 134 14.20 10.28 12.58
C CYS A 134 14.23 11.56 11.74
N SER A 135 13.18 12.39 11.80
CA SER A 135 12.97 13.52 10.86
C SER A 135 14.07 14.57 10.85
N GLU A 136 14.76 14.82 11.96
CA GLU A 136 15.72 15.94 12.09
C GLU A 136 17.10 15.64 11.46
N ASP A 137 17.54 14.40 11.48
CA ASP A 137 18.89 14.03 11.03
C ASP A 137 18.93 13.61 9.56
N ILE A 138 17.81 13.16 9.00
CA ILE A 138 17.71 12.72 7.61
C ILE A 138 18.15 13.81 6.61
N PRO A 139 17.69 15.08 6.71
CA PRO A 139 18.14 16.12 5.80
C PRO A 139 19.65 16.37 5.88
N LYS A 140 20.24 16.32 7.07
CA LYS A 140 21.70 16.53 7.27
C LYS A 140 22.50 15.45 6.54
N ILE A 141 22.11 14.20 6.70
CA ILE A 141 22.79 13.07 6.07
C ILE A 141 22.59 13.08 4.57
N THR A 142 21.38 13.33 4.10
CA THR A 142 21.09 13.42 2.66
C THR A 142 21.90 14.54 2.01
N ASN A 143 21.96 15.70 2.63
CA ASN A 143 22.78 16.81 2.15
C ASN A 143 24.28 16.46 2.17
N TYR A 144 24.78 15.81 3.24
CA TYR A 144 26.16 15.38 3.32
C TYR A 144 26.53 14.42 2.20
N ILE A 145 25.69 13.42 1.91
CA ILE A 145 25.89 12.47 0.81
C ILE A 145 25.91 13.19 -0.54
N ASN A 146 24.94 14.07 -0.78
CA ASN A 146 24.81 14.76 -2.07
C ASN A 146 25.94 15.78 -2.30
N THR A 147 26.25 16.61 -1.28
CA THR A 147 27.28 17.65 -1.42
C THR A 147 28.68 17.08 -1.63
N ASN A 148 28.98 15.95 -1.00
CA ASN A 148 30.29 15.31 -1.12
C ASN A 148 30.32 14.20 -2.21
N ASN A 149 29.26 14.01 -2.98
CA ASN A 149 29.14 12.98 -4.00
C ASN A 149 29.53 11.57 -3.49
N ILE A 150 29.08 11.22 -2.28
CA ILE A 150 29.44 9.96 -1.65
C ILE A 150 28.65 8.82 -2.31
N VAL A 151 29.35 7.88 -2.92
CA VAL A 151 28.74 6.71 -3.58
C VAL A 151 28.48 5.59 -2.59
N TYR A 152 29.38 5.38 -1.64
CA TYR A 152 29.25 4.39 -0.57
C TYR A 152 29.40 5.07 0.79
N VAL A 153 28.39 4.95 1.62
CA VAL A 153 28.31 5.57 2.95
C VAL A 153 28.74 4.56 3.99
N ALA A 154 29.69 4.94 4.84
CA ALA A 154 30.13 4.09 5.93
C ALA A 154 29.02 3.87 6.98
N GLU A 155 28.88 2.65 7.48
CA GLU A 155 27.91 2.24 8.50
C GLU A 155 27.84 3.23 9.66
N LYS A 156 28.98 3.60 10.22
CA LYS A 156 29.07 4.50 11.39
C LYS A 156 28.42 5.87 11.16
N SER A 157 28.44 6.36 9.94
CA SER A 157 27.83 7.65 9.58
C SER A 157 26.30 7.60 9.49
N LEU A 158 25.72 6.41 9.49
CA LEU A 158 24.27 6.16 9.38
C LEU A 158 23.62 5.80 10.72
N GLN A 159 24.41 5.59 11.77
CA GLN A 159 23.95 5.14 13.10
C GLN A 159 23.63 6.31 14.04
N PHE A 160 22.69 7.18 13.68
CA PHE A 160 22.38 8.39 14.46
C PHE A 160 21.14 8.26 15.35
N SER A 161 20.32 7.21 15.17
CA SER A 161 19.19 6.88 16.02
C SER A 161 19.18 5.39 16.37
N GLU A 162 18.33 4.96 17.30
CA GLU A 162 18.19 3.54 17.66
C GLU A 162 17.74 2.70 16.46
N ILE A 163 16.74 3.19 15.72
CA ILE A 163 16.23 2.53 14.51
C ILE A 163 17.33 2.41 13.46
N THR A 164 18.05 3.50 13.18
CA THR A 164 19.12 3.47 12.17
C THR A 164 20.29 2.60 12.59
N ARG A 165 20.63 2.52 13.88
CA ARG A 165 21.61 1.56 14.40
C ARG A 165 21.19 0.12 14.14
N THR A 166 19.90 -0.19 14.32
CA THR A 166 19.37 -1.52 14.04
C THR A 166 19.40 -1.84 12.57
N ILE A 167 19.02 -0.89 11.70
CA ILE A 167 18.99 -1.06 10.26
C ILE A 167 20.40 -1.19 9.66
N PHE A 168 21.31 -0.28 10.04
CA PHE A 168 22.68 -0.20 9.48
C PHE A 168 23.70 -0.94 10.34
N SER A 169 23.31 -2.02 11.00
CA SER A 169 24.26 -2.87 11.72
C SER A 169 24.83 -3.94 10.80
N SER A 170 26.12 -4.14 10.85
CA SER A 170 26.85 -5.20 10.15
C SER A 170 26.77 -6.52 10.92
N SER A 171 25.59 -7.10 11.03
CA SER A 171 25.47 -8.46 11.56
C SER A 171 25.64 -9.48 10.42
N GLU A 172 26.30 -10.61 10.72
CA GLU A 172 26.45 -11.73 9.78
C GLU A 172 25.19 -12.60 9.66
N GLU A 173 24.07 -12.07 10.09
CA GLU A 173 22.77 -12.73 10.00
C GLU A 173 22.29 -12.86 8.54
N ASN A 174 21.52 -13.90 8.26
CA ASN A 174 20.86 -14.03 6.97
C ASN A 174 19.79 -12.93 6.78
N LEU A 175 19.37 -12.73 5.52
CA LEU A 175 18.40 -11.67 5.20
C LEU A 175 17.08 -11.81 5.96
N LEU A 176 16.62 -13.04 6.19
CA LEU A 176 15.35 -13.28 6.89
C LEU A 176 15.44 -12.86 8.36
N ASP A 177 16.51 -13.25 9.07
CA ASP A 177 16.72 -12.87 10.48
C ASP A 177 16.89 -11.37 10.62
N TYR A 178 17.60 -10.73 9.70
CA TYR A 178 17.72 -9.28 9.60
C TYR A 178 16.35 -8.59 9.49
N LEU A 179 15.51 -9.03 8.56
CA LEU A 179 14.17 -8.47 8.37
C LEU A 179 13.29 -8.68 9.61
N LEU A 180 13.31 -9.88 10.20
CA LEU A 180 12.55 -10.19 11.40
C LEU A 180 12.99 -9.34 12.60
N ARG A 181 14.26 -9.04 12.74
CA ARG A 181 14.80 -8.19 13.80
C ARG A 181 14.29 -6.76 13.68
N ILE A 182 14.25 -6.22 12.46
CA ILE A 182 13.78 -4.85 12.22
C ILE A 182 12.25 -4.74 12.40
N LEU A 183 11.48 -5.71 11.91
CA LEU A 183 10.01 -5.67 11.96
C LEU A 183 9.44 -5.94 13.37
N LYS A 184 10.23 -6.39 14.31
CA LYS A 184 9.82 -6.59 15.71
C LYS A 184 10.01 -5.36 16.61
N GLN A 185 10.62 -4.30 16.11
CA GLN A 185 10.78 -3.01 16.78
C GLN A 185 9.65 -2.04 16.44
#